data_5a136d571bb7837c47a76ff948801662
#
_entry.id   5a136d571bb7837c47a76ff948801662
#
_cell.length_a   1.000
_cell.length_b   1.000
_cell.length_c   1.000
_cell.angle_alpha   90.00
_cell.angle_beta   90.00
_cell.angle_gamma   90.00
#
_symmetry.space_group_name_H-M   'P 1'
#
loop_
_entity.id
_entity.type
_entity.pdbx_description
1 polymer ?
#
loop_
_entity_poly.entity_id
_entity_poly.type
_entity_poly.pdbx_seq_one_letter_code
_entity_poly.pdbx_strand_id
1 'polypeptide(L)'
;MLYQILALLIWGSSFIAAKYSYKMLDPTLMVEARLLIAALMVLPSCRRHLGRIPRSEWKPLLWISFVNYVVVLMLQFIGLKYTSAASAITMVGLEPLLVVFVGHFFFNDKAKLYHWICSAVAFAGVGMMVMGGAEEGGTIDWFGCLLILL
;
A
#
# COMPACT_ATOMS: atom_id res chain seq x y z
N MET A 1 -2.24 17.56 -10.73
CA MET A 1 -2.19 17.77 -9.27
C MET A 1 -3.52 17.44 -8.58
N LEU A 2 -4.65 18.03 -9.00
CA LEU A 2 -5.96 17.75 -8.34
C LEU A 2 -6.31 16.26 -8.29
N TYR A 3 -6.19 15.55 -9.42
CA TYR A 3 -6.47 14.10 -9.47
C TYR A 3 -5.57 13.27 -8.56
N GLN A 4 -4.32 13.66 -8.36
CA GLN A 4 -3.38 12.99 -7.46
C GLN A 4 -3.80 13.18 -5.99
N ILE A 5 -4.20 14.39 -5.62
CA ILE A 5 -4.70 14.69 -4.27
C ILE A 5 -5.98 13.89 -3.99
N LEU A 6 -6.93 13.88 -4.94
CA LEU A 6 -8.15 13.09 -4.82
C LEU A 6 -7.85 11.59 -4.69
N ALA A 7 -6.93 11.07 -5.49
CA ALA A 7 -6.52 9.67 -5.42
C ALA A 7 -5.92 9.31 -4.05
N LEU A 8 -5.07 10.17 -3.49
CA LEU A 8 -4.49 9.98 -2.17
C LEU A 8 -5.54 10.01 -1.06
N LEU A 9 -6.50 10.94 -1.13
CA LEU A 9 -7.59 11.02 -0.16
C LEU A 9 -8.48 9.77 -0.20
N ILE A 10 -8.84 9.31 -1.41
CA ILE A 10 -9.64 8.09 -1.59
C ILE A 10 -8.85 6.88 -1.11
N TRP A 11 -7.56 6.79 -1.43
CA TRP A 11 -6.71 5.68 -1.01
C TRP A 11 -6.55 5.64 0.51
N GLY A 12 -6.22 6.76 1.14
CA GLY A 12 -6.09 6.85 2.60
C GLY A 12 -7.40 6.53 3.33
N SER A 13 -8.54 7.03 2.85
CA SER A 13 -9.86 6.72 3.44
C SER A 13 -10.22 5.24 3.32
N SER A 14 -9.64 4.51 2.35
CA SER A 14 -9.90 3.08 2.16
C SER A 14 -9.46 2.21 3.34
N PHE A 15 -8.42 2.59 4.07
CA PHE A 15 -7.97 1.88 5.28
C PHE A 15 -8.98 1.99 6.43
N ILE A 16 -9.56 3.18 6.58
CA ILE A 16 -10.62 3.42 7.59
C ILE A 16 -11.86 2.59 7.23
N ALA A 17 -12.30 2.66 5.97
CA ALA A 17 -13.43 1.89 5.47
C ALA A 17 -13.21 0.37 5.64
N ALA A 18 -12.00 -0.12 5.36
CA ALA A 18 -11.62 -1.51 5.55
C ALA A 18 -11.75 -1.94 7.01
N LYS A 19 -11.25 -1.12 7.94
CA LYS A 19 -11.33 -1.42 9.38
C LYS A 19 -12.79 -1.55 9.87
N TYR A 20 -13.69 -0.71 9.35
CA TYR A 20 -15.12 -0.84 9.62
C TYR A 20 -15.73 -2.11 9.02
N SER A 21 -15.31 -2.47 7.81
CA SER A 21 -15.80 -3.66 7.10
C SER A 21 -15.42 -4.97 7.79
N TYR A 22 -14.33 -5.00 8.57
CA TYR A 22 -13.90 -6.20 9.33
C TYR A 22 -14.88 -6.63 10.44
N LYS A 23 -15.87 -5.80 10.76
CA LYS A 23 -16.96 -6.19 11.65
C LYS A 23 -17.94 -7.19 11.00
N MET A 24 -17.96 -7.24 9.67
CA MET A 24 -18.90 -8.05 8.88
C MET A 24 -18.23 -9.04 7.95
N LEU A 25 -17.01 -8.73 7.50
CA LEU A 25 -16.30 -9.49 6.47
C LEU A 25 -14.87 -9.77 6.93
N ASP A 26 -14.38 -10.97 6.60
CA ASP A 26 -12.96 -11.27 6.76
C ASP A 26 -12.10 -10.44 5.80
N PRO A 27 -10.85 -10.08 6.20
CA PRO A 27 -9.93 -9.32 5.35
C PRO A 27 -9.75 -9.91 3.97
N THR A 28 -9.67 -11.23 3.87
CA THR A 28 -9.49 -11.98 2.62
C THR A 28 -10.65 -11.74 1.65
N LEU A 29 -11.89 -11.96 2.12
CA LEU A 29 -13.09 -11.73 1.31
C LEU A 29 -13.23 -10.27 0.87
N MET A 30 -12.84 -9.33 1.74
CA MET A 30 -12.88 -7.92 1.40
C MET A 30 -11.89 -7.56 0.29
N VAL A 31 -10.65 -8.09 0.35
CA VAL A 31 -9.64 -7.86 -0.70
C VAL A 31 -10.08 -8.51 -2.01
N GLU A 32 -10.60 -9.73 -1.98
CA GLU A 32 -11.13 -10.40 -3.17
C GLU A 32 -12.26 -9.61 -3.83
N ALA A 33 -13.23 -9.14 -3.04
CA ALA A 33 -14.34 -8.33 -3.54
C ALA A 33 -13.85 -7.02 -4.17
N ARG A 34 -12.89 -6.33 -3.54
CA ARG A 34 -12.28 -5.11 -4.11
C ARG A 34 -11.60 -5.38 -5.44
N LEU A 35 -10.78 -6.43 -5.52
CA LEU A 35 -10.08 -6.79 -6.75
C LEU A 35 -11.06 -7.18 -7.85
N LEU A 36 -12.10 -7.91 -7.53
CA LEU A 36 -13.14 -8.30 -8.49
C LEU A 36 -13.87 -7.06 -9.04
N ILE A 37 -14.32 -6.16 -8.16
CA ILE A 37 -15.01 -4.94 -8.57
C ILE A 37 -14.08 -4.06 -9.43
N ALA A 38 -12.82 -3.87 -9.00
CA ALA A 38 -11.84 -3.11 -9.76
C ALA A 38 -11.58 -3.72 -11.14
N ALA A 39 -11.42 -5.05 -11.21
CA ALA A 39 -11.24 -5.77 -12.47
C ALA A 39 -12.43 -5.58 -13.41
N LEU A 40 -13.66 -5.70 -12.91
CA LEU A 40 -14.88 -5.47 -13.70
C LEU A 40 -14.98 -4.05 -14.23
N MET A 41 -14.61 -3.05 -13.43
CA MET A 41 -14.65 -1.63 -13.83
C MET A 41 -13.57 -1.30 -14.88
N VAL A 42 -12.38 -1.89 -14.76
CA VAL A 42 -11.25 -1.60 -15.66
C VAL A 42 -11.28 -2.45 -16.94
N LEU A 43 -11.91 -3.62 -16.89
CA LEU A 43 -11.97 -4.58 -18.00
C LEU A 43 -12.41 -3.98 -19.35
N PRO A 44 -13.44 -3.12 -19.43
CA PRO A 44 -13.86 -2.53 -20.71
C PRO A 44 -12.76 -1.65 -21.35
N SER A 45 -12.04 -0.90 -20.53
CA SER A 45 -10.94 -0.04 -20.97
C SER A 45 -9.70 -0.85 -21.35
N CYS A 46 -9.40 -1.91 -20.60
CA CYS A 46 -8.26 -2.78 -20.86
C CYS A 46 -8.41 -3.60 -22.14
N ARG A 47 -9.61 -4.07 -22.46
CA ARG A 47 -9.87 -4.92 -23.66
C ARG A 47 -9.35 -4.29 -24.95
N ARG A 48 -9.41 -2.96 -25.08
CA ARG A 48 -8.91 -2.25 -26.26
C ARG A 48 -7.39 -2.24 -26.37
N HIS A 49 -6.68 -2.43 -25.29
CA HIS A 49 -5.21 -2.33 -25.22
C HIS A 49 -4.51 -3.68 -25.04
N LEU A 50 -5.22 -4.71 -24.58
CA LEU A 50 -4.68 -6.06 -24.34
C LEU A 50 -4.06 -6.67 -25.59
N GLY A 51 -4.61 -6.42 -26.77
CA GLY A 51 -4.09 -6.90 -28.05
C GLY A 51 -2.77 -6.26 -28.48
N ARG A 52 -2.31 -5.20 -27.81
CA ARG A 52 -1.04 -4.52 -28.12
C ARG A 52 0.14 -5.08 -27.33
N ILE A 53 -0.12 -5.92 -26.33
CA ILE A 53 0.93 -6.49 -25.47
C ILE A 53 1.52 -7.71 -26.16
N PRO A 54 2.84 -7.75 -26.42
CA PRO A 54 3.48 -8.90 -27.02
C PRO A 54 3.38 -10.12 -26.09
N ARG A 55 3.24 -11.31 -26.66
CA ARG A 55 3.04 -12.55 -25.89
C ARG A 55 4.20 -12.86 -24.93
N SER A 56 5.40 -12.41 -25.22
CA SER A 56 6.57 -12.58 -24.37
C SER A 56 6.47 -11.84 -23.03
N GLU A 57 5.72 -10.73 -23.00
CA GLU A 57 5.59 -9.85 -21.84
C GLU A 57 4.48 -10.29 -20.87
N TRP A 58 3.60 -11.22 -21.28
CA TRP A 58 2.49 -11.64 -20.46
C TRP A 58 2.91 -12.36 -19.17
N LYS A 59 3.91 -13.23 -19.24
CA LYS A 59 4.41 -13.95 -18.06
C LYS A 59 4.95 -13.03 -16.98
N PRO A 60 5.92 -12.13 -17.27
CA PRO A 60 6.41 -11.19 -16.25
C PRO A 60 5.32 -10.24 -15.78
N LEU A 61 4.45 -9.77 -16.67
CA LEU A 61 3.34 -8.88 -16.30
C LEU A 61 2.37 -9.53 -15.33
N LEU A 62 1.96 -10.77 -15.62
CA LEU A 62 1.06 -11.53 -14.73
C LEU A 62 1.73 -11.82 -13.39
N TRP A 63 3.01 -12.18 -13.38
CA TRP A 63 3.74 -12.44 -12.15
C TRP A 63 3.85 -11.19 -11.27
N ILE A 64 4.29 -10.07 -11.84
CA ILE A 64 4.38 -8.79 -11.10
C ILE A 64 3.00 -8.35 -10.59
N SER A 65 1.96 -8.47 -11.43
CA SER A 65 0.60 -8.12 -11.03
C SER A 65 0.09 -9.02 -9.90
N PHE A 66 0.35 -10.33 -9.98
CA PHE A 66 -0.04 -11.27 -8.93
C PHE A 66 0.65 -10.95 -7.60
N VAL A 67 1.96 -10.75 -7.61
CA VAL A 67 2.70 -10.42 -6.39
C VAL A 67 2.21 -9.09 -5.81
N ASN A 68 2.08 -8.05 -6.63
CA ASN A 68 1.73 -6.71 -6.14
C ASN A 68 0.27 -6.62 -5.68
N TYR A 69 -0.68 -7.09 -6.50
CA TYR A 69 -2.11 -6.90 -6.20
C TYR A 69 -2.73 -8.02 -5.38
N VAL A 70 -2.18 -9.23 -5.39
CA VAL A 70 -2.73 -10.32 -4.57
C VAL A 70 -1.91 -10.48 -3.29
N VAL A 71 -0.60 -10.73 -3.39
CA VAL A 71 0.22 -11.03 -2.23
C VAL A 71 0.38 -9.80 -1.33
N VAL A 72 0.84 -8.68 -1.87
CA VAL A 72 1.09 -7.45 -1.08
C VAL A 72 -0.21 -6.91 -0.48
N LEU A 73 -1.28 -6.79 -1.27
CA LEU A 73 -2.56 -6.33 -0.72
C LEU A 73 -3.13 -7.27 0.35
N MET A 74 -3.03 -8.59 0.17
CA MET A 74 -3.45 -9.53 1.19
C MET A 74 -2.67 -9.34 2.49
N LEU A 75 -1.35 -9.22 2.42
CA LEU A 75 -0.50 -8.97 3.58
C LEU A 75 -0.86 -7.66 4.28
N GLN A 76 -1.03 -6.57 3.53
CA GLN A 76 -1.41 -5.26 4.06
C GLN A 76 -2.77 -5.30 4.78
N PHE A 77 -3.78 -5.91 4.18
CA PHE A 77 -5.12 -5.95 4.78
C PHE A 77 -5.25 -6.99 5.89
N ILE A 78 -4.49 -8.08 5.85
CA ILE A 78 -4.37 -9.00 7.00
C ILE A 78 -3.64 -8.27 8.14
N GLY A 79 -2.54 -7.57 7.85
CA GLY A 79 -1.82 -6.76 8.83
C GLY A 79 -2.71 -5.71 9.49
N LEU A 80 -3.57 -5.05 8.70
CA LEU A 80 -4.55 -4.07 9.20
C LEU A 80 -5.57 -4.68 10.21
N LYS A 81 -5.82 -5.99 10.17
CA LYS A 81 -6.66 -6.66 11.17
C LYS A 81 -6.05 -6.57 12.57
N TYR A 82 -4.73 -6.66 12.66
CA TYR A 82 -3.97 -6.72 13.91
C TYR A 82 -3.51 -5.34 14.41
N THR A 83 -3.57 -4.29 13.59
CA THR A 83 -3.14 -2.95 13.99
C THR A 83 -4.24 -1.90 13.76
N SER A 84 -3.99 -0.66 14.21
CA SER A 84 -4.94 0.45 13.97
C SER A 84 -4.83 0.97 12.52
N ALA A 85 -5.90 1.60 12.02
CA ALA A 85 -5.87 2.23 10.71
C ALA A 85 -4.81 3.35 10.62
N ALA A 86 -4.62 4.10 11.71
CA ALA A 86 -3.60 5.14 11.79
C ALA A 86 -2.19 4.55 11.69
N SER A 87 -1.89 3.48 12.45
CA SER A 87 -0.61 2.79 12.39
C SER A 87 -0.36 2.18 11.01
N ALA A 88 -1.39 1.59 10.38
CA ALA A 88 -1.27 1.02 9.04
C ALA A 88 -0.92 2.09 7.99
N ILE A 89 -1.63 3.22 7.97
CA ILE A 89 -1.35 4.33 7.04
C ILE A 89 0.06 4.88 7.28
N THR A 90 0.49 4.94 8.53
CA THR A 90 1.83 5.37 8.92
C THR A 90 2.91 4.44 8.35
N MET A 91 2.71 3.12 8.45
CA MET A 91 3.64 2.13 7.89
C MET A 91 3.71 2.22 6.37
N VAL A 92 2.58 2.34 5.68
CA VAL A 92 2.54 2.57 4.23
C VAL A 92 3.25 3.89 3.85
N GLY A 93 3.18 4.91 4.69
CA GLY A 93 3.92 6.16 4.51
C GLY A 93 5.45 6.00 4.54
N LEU A 94 5.98 4.88 5.07
CA LEU A 94 7.40 4.53 5.05
C LEU A 94 7.85 3.85 3.74
N GLU A 95 6.94 3.33 2.93
CA GLU A 95 7.28 2.65 1.66
C GLU A 95 8.19 3.48 0.76
N PRO A 96 7.93 4.78 0.49
CA PRO A 96 8.82 5.58 -0.35
C PRO A 96 10.24 5.71 0.21
N LEU A 97 10.39 5.72 1.54
CA LEU A 97 11.68 5.76 2.20
C LEU A 97 12.43 4.44 1.99
N LEU A 98 11.74 3.30 2.16
CA LEU A 98 12.31 1.98 1.92
C LEU A 98 12.72 1.81 0.45
N VAL A 99 11.92 2.31 -0.49
CA VAL A 99 12.24 2.28 -1.92
C VAL A 99 13.52 3.06 -2.21
N VAL A 100 13.69 4.27 -1.64
CA VAL A 100 14.91 5.06 -1.79
C VAL A 100 16.11 4.34 -1.19
N PHE A 101 15.95 3.76 -0.01
CA PHE A 101 17.01 3.04 0.69
C PHE A 101 17.45 1.79 -0.09
N VAL A 102 16.52 0.93 -0.45
CA VAL A 102 16.79 -0.30 -1.20
C VAL A 102 17.34 0.02 -2.59
N GLY A 103 16.77 1.00 -3.29
CA GLY A 103 17.25 1.46 -4.59
C GLY A 103 18.70 1.92 -4.53
N HIS A 104 19.06 2.72 -3.52
CA HIS A 104 20.41 3.24 -3.37
C HIS A 104 21.44 2.14 -3.06
N PHE A 105 21.14 1.25 -2.11
CA PHE A 105 22.10 0.26 -1.61
C PHE A 105 22.16 -1.02 -2.45
N PHE A 106 21.03 -1.48 -2.99
CA PHE A 106 20.95 -2.77 -3.69
C PHE A 106 20.94 -2.63 -5.22
N PHE A 107 20.37 -1.55 -5.74
CA PHE A 107 20.24 -1.34 -7.18
C PHE A 107 21.21 -0.27 -7.72
N ASN A 108 22.09 0.25 -6.86
CA ASN A 108 23.08 1.28 -7.23
C ASN A 108 22.44 2.55 -7.84
N ASP A 109 21.18 2.80 -7.52
CA ASP A 109 20.45 3.98 -7.95
C ASP A 109 20.88 5.16 -7.05
N LYS A 110 21.57 6.15 -7.65
CA LYS A 110 22.16 7.25 -6.89
C LYS A 110 21.08 8.18 -6.37
N ALA A 111 20.60 7.93 -5.15
CA ALA A 111 19.68 8.83 -4.46
C ALA A 111 20.34 10.19 -4.26
N LYS A 112 19.70 11.25 -4.76
CA LYS A 112 20.15 12.63 -4.59
C LYS A 112 19.83 13.11 -3.15
N LEU A 113 20.55 14.12 -2.70
CA LEU A 113 20.40 14.65 -1.32
C LEU A 113 18.94 15.00 -0.96
N TYR A 114 18.16 15.51 -1.91
CA TYR A 114 16.75 15.84 -1.64
C TYR A 114 15.90 14.62 -1.33
N HIS A 115 16.21 13.43 -1.90
CA HIS A 115 15.49 12.19 -1.54
C HIS A 115 15.71 11.85 -0.06
N TRP A 116 16.96 12.00 0.43
CA TRP A 116 17.28 11.76 1.84
C TRP A 116 16.62 12.75 2.78
N ILE A 117 16.59 14.03 2.41
CA ILE A 117 15.91 15.08 3.20
C ILE A 117 14.41 14.81 3.27
N CYS A 118 13.75 14.54 2.11
CA CYS A 118 12.33 14.23 2.08
C CYS A 118 12.01 12.96 2.88
N SER A 119 12.85 11.93 2.79
CA SER A 119 12.72 10.70 3.56
C SER A 119 12.83 10.95 5.07
N ALA A 120 13.79 11.77 5.50
CA ALA A 120 13.96 12.13 6.90
C ALA A 120 12.76 12.92 7.46
N VAL A 121 12.22 13.85 6.67
CA VAL A 121 11.02 14.63 7.04
C VAL A 121 9.80 13.70 7.12
N ALA A 122 9.63 12.80 6.17
CA ALA A 122 8.55 11.80 6.20
C ALA A 122 8.66 10.90 7.43
N PHE A 123 9.87 10.40 7.74
CA PHE A 123 10.12 9.58 8.92
C PHE A 123 9.82 10.31 10.23
N ALA A 124 10.23 11.59 10.34
CA ALA A 124 9.91 12.43 11.49
C ALA A 124 8.39 12.62 11.65
N GLY A 125 7.66 12.88 10.55
CA GLY A 125 6.20 12.98 10.56
C GLY A 125 5.51 11.71 11.01
N VAL A 126 5.98 10.55 10.51
CA VAL A 126 5.52 9.23 10.95
C VAL A 126 5.79 9.01 12.44
N GLY A 127 7.00 9.34 12.91
CA GLY A 127 7.36 9.25 14.32
C GLY A 127 6.44 10.06 15.23
N MET A 128 6.16 11.32 14.87
CA MET A 128 5.23 12.18 15.62
C MET A 128 3.80 11.59 15.64
N MET A 129 3.34 11.03 14.53
CA MET A 129 2.02 10.42 14.44
C MET A 129 1.89 9.16 15.29
N VAL A 130 2.92 8.32 15.31
CA VAL A 130 2.98 7.12 16.17
C VAL A 130 2.99 7.50 17.65
N MET A 131 3.77 8.52 18.02
CA MET A 131 3.84 9.00 19.41
C MET A 131 2.50 9.60 19.85
N GLY A 132 1.85 10.41 19.01
CA GLY A 132 0.53 10.98 19.29
C GLY A 132 -0.59 9.93 19.33
N GLY A 133 -0.55 8.92 18.47
CA GLY A 133 -1.55 7.84 18.43
C GLY A 133 -1.44 6.83 19.58
N ALA A 134 -0.29 6.75 20.24
CA ALA A 134 -0.09 5.90 21.42
C ALA A 134 -0.90 6.39 22.63
N GLU A 135 -1.26 7.67 22.68
CA GLU A 135 -2.09 8.24 23.75
C GLU A 135 -3.59 7.90 23.62
N GLU A 136 -4.06 7.53 22.41
CA GLU A 136 -5.47 7.19 22.16
C GLU A 136 -5.81 5.70 22.30
N GLY A 137 -4.94 4.88 22.90
CA GLY A 137 -5.22 3.47 23.24
C GLY A 137 -5.24 2.51 22.05
N GLY A 138 -4.67 2.88 20.91
CA GLY A 138 -4.45 1.99 19.79
C GLY A 138 -3.31 1.01 20.09
N THR A 139 -3.62 -0.28 20.25
CA THR A 139 -2.60 -1.31 20.39
C THR A 139 -1.76 -1.37 19.11
N ILE A 140 -0.49 -1.01 19.22
CA ILE A 140 0.47 -1.21 18.14
C ILE A 140 0.90 -2.66 18.17
N ASP A 141 0.33 -3.48 17.29
CA ASP A 141 0.81 -4.84 17.12
C ASP A 141 1.95 -4.85 16.09
N TRP A 142 3.16 -5.11 16.57
CA TRP A 142 4.37 -5.21 15.75
C TRP A 142 4.24 -6.21 14.60
N PHE A 143 3.49 -7.30 14.81
CA PHE A 143 3.24 -8.30 13.78
C PHE A 143 2.39 -7.72 12.65
N GLY A 144 1.32 -7.00 12.97
CA GLY A 144 0.50 -6.31 11.99
C GLY A 144 1.28 -5.25 11.20
N CYS A 145 2.13 -4.48 11.89
CA CYS A 145 3.00 -3.48 11.26
C CYS A 145 4.03 -4.11 10.29
N LEU A 146 4.63 -5.23 10.68
CA LEU A 146 5.58 -5.96 9.83
C LEU A 146 4.90 -6.50 8.56
N LEU A 147 3.68 -7.04 8.69
CA LEU A 147 2.91 -7.54 7.54
C LEU A 147 2.53 -6.44 6.55
N ILE A 148 2.39 -5.20 7.01
CA ILE A 148 2.06 -4.06 6.15
C ILE A 148 3.30 -3.57 5.40
N LEU A 149 4.50 -3.70 5.98
CA LEU A 149 5.76 -3.27 5.38
C LEU A 149 6.35 -4.27 4.37
N LEU A 150 5.89 -5.53 4.36
CA LEU A 150 6.32 -6.58 3.42
C LEU A 150 5.61 -6.47 2.08
#